data_fa2191dbeac8aa9f0ef76339d97836d4
#
_entry.id   fa2191dbeac8aa9f0ef76339d97836d4
#
_cell.length_a   1.000
_cell.length_b   1.000
_cell.length_c   1.000
_cell.angle_alpha   90.00
_cell.angle_beta   90.00
_cell.angle_gamma   90.00
#
_symmetry.space_group_name_H-M   'P 1'
#
loop_
_entity.id
_entity.type
_entity.pdbx_description
1 polymer ?
#
loop_
_entity_poly.entity_id
_entity_poly.type
_entity_poly.pdbx_seq_one_letter_code
_entity_poly.pdbx_strand_id
1 'polypeptide(L)'
;FSAPAFWEILNDRTGRTKHYAEPFDNKGEVELYLLVDQDLAEKRILEMRTAGMKITEDTAFRIGAYFRGIFIATGKGSKSDNPKDNINSFLRKCENQAHDTWSKDEYENHTKEADAVIKKIHSWILEKVKAEMPEVDTEETEGYGLADLIPNQESDGKDDTEEKAYFTFEPLPV
;
A
#
# COMPACT_ATOMS: atom_id res chain seq x y z
N PHE A 1 -1.61 9.36 17.81
CA PHE A 1 -1.06 10.22 16.74
C PHE A 1 0.28 10.79 17.19
N SER A 2 1.38 10.36 16.62
CA SER A 2 2.67 10.96 16.91
C SER A 2 2.96 12.08 15.90
N ALA A 3 2.32 13.24 16.11
CA ALA A 3 2.58 14.44 15.33
C ALA A 3 4.09 14.77 15.17
N PRO A 4 4.95 14.57 16.18
CA PRO A 4 6.39 14.79 16.03
C PRO A 4 7.04 14.01 14.92
N ALA A 5 6.66 12.75 14.74
CA ALA A 5 7.27 11.86 13.75
C ALA A 5 7.02 12.29 12.29
N PHE A 6 5.84 12.84 12.01
CA PHE A 6 5.52 13.38 10.68
C PHE A 6 6.08 14.79 10.47
N TRP A 7 6.24 15.54 11.55
CA TRP A 7 6.90 16.84 11.50
C TRP A 7 8.36 16.72 11.06
N GLU A 8 9.06 15.68 11.48
CA GLU A 8 10.43 15.39 11.07
C GLU A 8 10.54 15.22 9.55
N ILE A 9 9.57 14.53 8.92
CA ILE A 9 9.54 14.32 7.47
C ILE A 9 9.44 15.65 6.72
N LEU A 10 8.54 16.54 7.15
CA LEU A 10 8.33 17.83 6.49
C LEU A 10 9.50 18.81 6.70
N ASN A 11 10.26 18.63 7.78
CA ASN A 11 11.38 19.49 8.15
C ASN A 11 12.75 18.83 7.98
N ASP A 12 12.80 17.68 7.33
CA ASP A 12 14.05 16.98 7.09
C ASP A 12 14.98 17.81 6.19
N ARG A 13 16.07 18.30 6.80
CA ARG A 13 17.13 19.02 6.12
C ARG A 13 18.31 18.12 5.72
N THR A 14 18.24 16.82 6.04
CA THR A 14 19.30 15.85 5.76
C THR A 14 19.23 15.31 4.34
N GLY A 15 18.09 15.51 3.66
CA GLY A 15 17.84 15.01 2.31
C GLY A 15 17.48 13.51 2.26
N ARG A 16 17.22 12.87 3.40
CA ARG A 16 16.76 11.46 3.45
C ARG A 16 15.30 11.33 3.06
N THR A 17 14.49 12.37 3.31
CA THR A 17 13.09 12.41 2.88
C THR A 17 13.02 12.73 1.40
N LYS A 18 12.35 11.87 0.63
CA LYS A 18 12.05 12.10 -0.78
C LYS A 18 10.71 12.79 -0.94
N HIS A 19 10.62 13.69 -1.90
CA HIS A 19 9.38 14.36 -2.26
C HIS A 19 9.01 14.03 -3.70
N TYR A 20 7.84 13.47 -3.88
CA TYR A 20 7.22 13.17 -5.17
C TYR A 20 6.03 14.09 -5.36
N ALA A 21 5.91 14.69 -6.55
CA ALA A 21 4.75 15.49 -6.95
C ALA A 21 4.43 15.10 -8.39
N GLU A 22 3.31 14.41 -8.59
CA GLU A 22 2.98 13.83 -9.89
C GLU A 22 1.50 14.05 -10.26
N PRO A 23 1.20 14.20 -11.56
CA PRO A 23 -0.18 14.22 -12.04
C PRO A 23 -0.88 12.89 -11.76
N PHE A 24 -2.14 12.95 -11.35
CA PHE A 24 -2.96 11.80 -11.04
C PHE A 24 -4.25 11.78 -11.88
N ASP A 25 -4.34 10.90 -12.86
CA ASP A 25 -5.54 10.63 -13.68
C ASP A 25 -6.28 11.86 -14.25
N ASN A 26 -5.56 12.85 -14.72
CA ASN A 26 -6.15 14.13 -15.15
C ASN A 26 -6.96 14.86 -14.04
N LYS A 27 -6.79 14.47 -12.78
CA LYS A 27 -7.47 15.06 -11.61
C LYS A 27 -6.56 16.00 -10.82
N GLY A 28 -5.53 16.54 -11.46
CA GLY A 28 -4.51 17.37 -10.82
C GLY A 28 -3.41 16.54 -10.18
N GLU A 29 -2.70 17.11 -9.24
CA GLU A 29 -1.46 16.57 -8.66
C GLU A 29 -1.71 15.92 -7.30
N VAL A 30 -0.94 14.88 -7.03
CA VAL A 30 -0.76 14.30 -5.69
C VAL A 30 0.69 14.47 -5.26
N GLU A 31 0.91 14.58 -3.97
CA GLU A 31 2.24 14.69 -3.38
C GLU A 31 2.48 13.58 -2.36
N LEU A 32 3.73 13.11 -2.28
CA LEU A 32 4.18 12.15 -1.27
C LEU A 32 5.54 12.60 -0.73
N TYR A 33 5.61 12.80 0.56
CA TYR A 33 6.86 12.91 1.32
C TYR A 33 7.15 11.56 1.95
N LEU A 34 8.30 10.96 1.64
CA LEU A 34 8.61 9.59 2.00
C LEU A 34 10.01 9.47 2.60
N LEU A 35 10.10 8.88 3.77
CA LEU A 35 11.32 8.42 4.40
C LEU A 35 11.30 6.90 4.47
N VAL A 36 12.24 6.25 3.77
CA VAL A 36 12.49 4.81 3.86
C VAL A 36 13.77 4.60 4.64
N ASP A 37 13.68 3.91 5.77
CA ASP A 37 14.83 3.69 6.65
C ASP A 37 14.59 2.39 7.44
N GLN A 38 15.60 1.52 7.47
CA GLN A 38 15.52 0.25 8.18
C GLN A 38 15.49 0.39 9.71
N ASP A 39 15.96 1.53 10.21
CA ASP A 39 15.90 1.85 11.64
C ASP A 39 14.50 2.27 12.11
N LEU A 40 13.57 2.51 11.17
CA LEU A 40 12.17 2.70 11.48
C LEU A 40 11.55 1.34 11.85
N ALA A 41 10.78 1.30 12.93
CA ALA A 41 10.06 0.10 13.36
C ALA A 41 8.61 0.04 12.84
N GLU A 42 8.27 0.85 11.83
CA GLU A 42 6.89 1.02 11.38
C GLU A 42 6.77 1.18 9.86
N LYS A 43 5.56 0.92 9.36
CA LYS A 43 5.14 1.15 7.97
C LYS A 43 3.90 2.01 8.05
N ARG A 44 4.05 3.30 7.78
CA ARG A 44 2.96 4.24 8.03
C ARG A 44 2.93 5.37 7.02
N ILE A 45 1.77 5.60 6.43
CA ILE A 45 1.47 6.76 5.60
C ILE A 45 0.35 7.57 6.24
N LEU A 46 0.61 8.83 6.48
CA LEU A 46 -0.40 9.80 6.86
C LEU A 46 -1.09 10.30 5.60
N GLU A 47 -2.37 10.06 5.47
CA GLU A 47 -3.16 10.51 4.33
C GLU A 47 -3.86 11.82 4.64
N MET A 48 -3.66 12.79 3.77
CA MET A 48 -4.16 14.15 3.92
C MET A 48 -4.88 14.66 2.68
N ARG A 49 -5.82 15.57 2.89
CA ARG A 49 -6.28 16.48 1.85
C ARG A 49 -5.46 17.76 1.85
N THR A 50 -5.65 18.60 0.82
CA THR A 50 -5.12 19.98 0.79
C THR A 50 -5.43 20.71 2.09
N ALA A 51 -4.58 21.66 2.46
CA ALA A 51 -4.64 22.44 3.69
C ALA A 51 -4.32 21.67 4.99
N GLY A 52 -3.63 20.54 4.90
CA GLY A 52 -3.13 19.83 6.08
C GLY A 52 -4.22 19.11 6.88
N MET A 53 -5.38 18.87 6.27
CA MET A 53 -6.41 18.08 6.91
C MET A 53 -6.02 16.60 6.86
N LYS A 54 -5.67 16.04 8.01
CA LYS A 54 -5.47 14.61 8.19
C LYS A 54 -6.81 13.89 8.02
N ILE A 55 -6.80 12.83 7.22
CA ILE A 55 -7.93 11.91 7.09
C ILE A 55 -7.61 10.64 7.89
N THR A 56 -6.59 9.88 7.50
CA THR A 56 -6.28 8.63 8.16
C THR A 56 -4.78 8.36 8.22
N GLU A 57 -4.41 7.28 8.89
CA GLU A 57 -3.08 6.70 8.83
C GLU A 57 -3.19 5.29 8.29
N ASP A 58 -2.64 5.05 7.11
CA ASP A 58 -2.56 3.70 6.54
C ASP A 58 -1.30 3.00 7.06
N THR A 59 -1.50 1.80 7.62
CA THR A 59 -0.45 0.91 8.13
C THR A 59 -0.51 -0.47 7.50
N ALA A 60 -1.43 -0.68 6.56
CA ALA A 60 -1.74 -2.00 5.99
C ALA A 60 -0.82 -2.38 4.81
N PHE A 61 0.45 -2.00 4.85
CA PHE A 61 1.40 -2.26 3.78
C PHE A 61 2.10 -3.63 3.93
N ARG A 62 1.95 -4.48 2.91
CA ARG A 62 2.61 -5.79 2.83
C ARG A 62 3.90 -5.70 2.01
N ILE A 63 4.94 -5.12 2.58
CA ILE A 63 6.25 -4.94 1.95
C ILE A 63 7.35 -5.13 2.99
N GLY A 64 8.54 -5.55 2.58
CA GLY A 64 9.68 -5.83 3.47
C GLY A 64 10.40 -4.58 4.01
N ALA A 65 10.09 -3.39 3.50
CA ALA A 65 10.71 -2.15 3.94
C ALA A 65 9.96 -1.52 5.13
N TYR A 66 10.68 -0.78 5.97
CA TYR A 66 10.11 0.15 6.93
C TYR A 66 10.14 1.56 6.36
N PHE A 67 9.07 2.30 6.57
CA PHE A 67 8.93 3.64 6.03
C PHE A 67 7.90 4.46 6.78
N ARG A 68 8.03 5.77 6.64
CA ARG A 68 7.07 6.75 7.12
C ARG A 68 6.85 7.79 6.04
N GLY A 69 5.61 8.19 5.78
CA GLY A 69 5.34 9.18 4.74
C GLY A 69 4.08 9.99 4.98
N ILE A 70 3.92 11.01 4.17
CA ILE A 70 2.76 11.89 4.13
C ILE A 70 2.29 11.96 2.68
N PHE A 71 1.10 11.42 2.42
CA PHE A 71 0.41 11.55 1.14
C PHE A 71 -0.55 12.74 1.21
N ILE A 72 -0.56 13.56 0.17
CA ILE A 72 -1.43 14.73 0.07
C ILE A 72 -2.13 14.75 -1.30
N ALA A 73 -3.45 14.70 -1.30
CA ALA A 73 -4.26 14.86 -2.50
C ALA A 73 -4.47 16.34 -2.79
N THR A 74 -3.48 17.00 -3.39
CA THR A 74 -3.53 18.46 -3.60
C THR A 74 -4.53 18.87 -4.66
N GLY A 75 -4.69 18.08 -5.72
CA GLY A 75 -5.50 18.45 -6.90
C GLY A 75 -4.95 19.65 -7.67
N LYS A 76 -3.71 20.04 -7.42
CA LYS A 76 -3.06 21.19 -8.03
C LYS A 76 -2.96 21.01 -9.55
N GLY A 77 -3.22 22.06 -10.31
CA GLY A 77 -3.23 21.98 -11.77
C GLY A 77 -4.45 21.28 -12.38
N SER A 78 -5.48 20.94 -11.58
CA SER A 78 -6.74 20.42 -12.08
C SER A 78 -7.51 21.47 -12.93
N LYS A 79 -8.36 20.99 -13.85
CA LYS A 79 -9.14 21.85 -14.73
C LYS A 79 -10.29 22.59 -14.01
N SER A 80 -10.83 21.99 -12.96
CA SER A 80 -11.91 22.54 -12.15
C SER A 80 -11.92 21.88 -10.77
N ASP A 81 -12.72 22.41 -9.85
CA ASP A 81 -12.95 21.82 -8.53
C ASP A 81 -14.03 20.71 -8.55
N ASN A 82 -14.46 20.29 -9.73
CA ASN A 82 -15.40 19.18 -9.85
C ASN A 82 -14.69 17.86 -9.47
N PRO A 83 -15.36 16.94 -8.74
CA PRO A 83 -14.79 15.63 -8.41
C PRO A 83 -14.28 14.80 -9.61
N LYS A 84 -14.83 15.04 -10.82
CA LYS A 84 -14.35 14.39 -12.04
C LYS A 84 -12.96 14.87 -12.48
N ASP A 85 -12.64 16.12 -12.17
CA ASP A 85 -11.43 16.79 -12.62
C ASP A 85 -10.40 17.03 -11.51
N ASN A 86 -10.77 16.84 -10.24
CA ASN A 86 -9.94 17.18 -9.09
C ASN A 86 -9.91 16.05 -8.05
N ILE A 87 -8.72 15.53 -7.78
CA ILE A 87 -8.52 14.40 -6.84
C ILE A 87 -8.93 14.76 -5.41
N ASN A 88 -8.67 15.98 -4.96
CA ASN A 88 -9.07 16.44 -3.63
C ASN A 88 -10.59 16.43 -3.47
N SER A 89 -11.30 17.01 -4.45
CA SER A 89 -12.76 17.03 -4.47
C SER A 89 -13.36 15.64 -4.65
N PHE A 90 -12.68 14.76 -5.39
CA PHE A 90 -13.08 13.35 -5.53
C PHE A 90 -13.01 12.62 -4.19
N LEU A 91 -11.85 12.68 -3.53
CA LEU A 91 -11.64 12.00 -2.26
C LEU A 91 -12.52 12.56 -1.13
N ARG A 92 -12.89 13.85 -1.20
CA ARG A 92 -13.88 14.43 -0.30
C ARG A 92 -15.25 13.75 -0.39
N LYS A 93 -15.62 13.20 -1.57
CA LYS A 93 -16.85 12.42 -1.73
C LYS A 93 -16.72 11.00 -1.19
N CYS A 94 -15.49 10.52 -1.03
CA CYS A 94 -15.20 9.22 -0.46
C CYS A 94 -14.98 9.27 1.07
N GLU A 95 -15.04 10.45 1.69
CA GLU A 95 -14.89 10.59 3.14
C GLU A 95 -16.16 10.19 3.87
N ASN A 96 -15.97 9.45 4.97
CA ASN A 96 -17.06 9.18 5.90
C ASN A 96 -17.46 10.45 6.69
N GLN A 97 -18.55 10.38 7.44
CA GLN A 97 -19.06 11.51 8.22
C GLN A 97 -18.08 11.99 9.31
N ALA A 98 -17.22 11.12 9.81
CA ALA A 98 -16.21 11.47 10.81
C ALA A 98 -14.96 12.14 10.20
N HIS A 99 -14.84 12.15 8.87
CA HIS A 99 -13.68 12.66 8.12
C HIS A 99 -12.36 12.00 8.51
N ASP A 100 -12.39 10.70 8.83
CA ASP A 100 -11.24 9.94 9.31
C ASP A 100 -10.89 8.71 8.45
N THR A 101 -11.61 8.49 7.36
CA THR A 101 -11.30 7.45 6.38
C THR A 101 -11.87 7.76 5.01
N TRP A 102 -11.21 7.22 3.96
CA TRP A 102 -11.76 7.16 2.60
C TRP A 102 -12.34 5.78 2.35
N SER A 103 -13.62 5.74 2.01
CA SER A 103 -14.34 4.52 1.66
C SER A 103 -15.02 4.67 0.32
N LYS A 104 -14.95 3.61 -0.49
CA LYS A 104 -15.66 3.54 -1.77
C LYS A 104 -17.19 3.65 -1.61
N ASP A 105 -17.70 3.23 -0.46
CA ASP A 105 -19.15 3.14 -0.21
C ASP A 105 -19.77 4.51 0.11
N GLU A 106 -18.96 5.50 0.47
CA GLU A 106 -19.40 6.87 0.74
C GLU A 106 -19.73 7.65 -0.54
N TYR A 107 -19.13 7.28 -1.69
CA TYR A 107 -19.42 7.92 -2.97
C TYR A 107 -20.50 7.14 -3.71
N GLU A 108 -21.76 7.35 -3.30
CA GLU A 108 -22.93 6.71 -3.90
C GLU A 108 -22.94 6.83 -5.44
N ASN A 109 -23.36 5.77 -6.13
CA ASN A 109 -23.35 5.60 -7.59
C ASN A 109 -21.97 5.64 -8.28
N HIS A 110 -20.88 5.88 -7.55
CA HIS A 110 -19.50 5.90 -8.03
C HIS A 110 -18.58 4.91 -7.31
N THR A 111 -19.13 3.91 -6.61
CA THR A 111 -18.40 2.94 -5.78
C THR A 111 -17.25 2.26 -6.53
N LYS A 112 -17.45 1.87 -7.80
CA LYS A 112 -16.40 1.23 -8.61
C LYS A 112 -15.26 2.19 -8.94
N GLU A 113 -15.56 3.43 -9.27
CA GLU A 113 -14.58 4.47 -9.55
C GLU A 113 -13.81 4.83 -8.28
N ALA A 114 -14.51 4.97 -7.15
CA ALA A 114 -13.91 5.25 -5.85
C ALA A 114 -12.94 4.12 -5.42
N ASP A 115 -13.34 2.86 -5.55
CA ASP A 115 -12.49 1.70 -5.27
C ASP A 115 -11.22 1.70 -6.15
N ALA A 116 -11.38 1.98 -7.44
CA ALA A 116 -10.25 2.03 -8.37
C ALA A 116 -9.26 3.16 -8.03
N VAL A 117 -9.77 4.35 -7.70
CA VAL A 117 -8.93 5.52 -7.34
C VAL A 117 -8.19 5.26 -6.03
N ILE A 118 -8.86 4.77 -4.97
CA ILE A 118 -8.23 4.47 -3.67
C ILE A 118 -7.14 3.41 -3.84
N LYS A 119 -7.42 2.31 -4.57
CA LYS A 119 -6.43 1.27 -4.86
C LYS A 119 -5.25 1.80 -5.67
N LYS A 120 -5.49 2.71 -6.61
CA LYS A 120 -4.43 3.31 -7.42
C LYS A 120 -3.52 4.20 -6.58
N ILE A 121 -4.06 4.98 -5.65
CA ILE A 121 -3.27 5.76 -4.68
C ILE A 121 -2.36 4.82 -3.88
N HIS A 122 -2.92 3.76 -3.29
CA HIS A 122 -2.15 2.79 -2.52
C HIS A 122 -1.04 2.13 -3.36
N SER A 123 -1.34 1.73 -4.61
CA SER A 123 -0.36 1.14 -5.52
C SER A 123 0.75 2.12 -5.90
N TRP A 124 0.40 3.39 -6.12
CA TRP A 124 1.37 4.44 -6.42
C TRP A 124 2.31 4.70 -5.23
N ILE A 125 1.77 4.76 -4.00
CA ILE A 125 2.60 4.88 -2.79
C ILE A 125 3.57 3.69 -2.70
N LEU A 126 3.09 2.46 -2.90
CA LEU A 126 3.93 1.26 -2.85
C LEU A 126 5.03 1.27 -3.93
N GLU A 127 4.73 1.78 -5.12
CA GLU A 127 5.73 1.94 -6.19
C GLU A 127 6.86 2.86 -5.74
N LYS A 128 6.54 4.01 -5.13
CA LYS A 128 7.55 4.96 -4.63
C LYS A 128 8.35 4.37 -3.46
N VAL A 129 7.70 3.64 -2.55
CA VAL A 129 8.41 2.93 -1.47
C VAL A 129 9.41 1.92 -2.05
N LYS A 130 9.01 1.14 -3.05
CA LYS A 130 9.90 0.16 -3.70
C LYS A 130 11.08 0.84 -4.41
N ALA A 131 10.87 2.00 -5.02
CA ALA A 131 11.92 2.74 -5.70
C ALA A 131 12.99 3.29 -4.73
N GLU A 132 12.64 3.51 -3.46
CA GLU A 132 13.56 3.97 -2.43
C GLU A 132 14.12 2.84 -1.55
N MET A 133 13.71 1.59 -1.79
CA MET A 133 14.34 0.45 -1.12
C MET A 133 15.77 0.29 -1.61
N PRO A 134 16.74 0.04 -0.70
CA PRO A 134 18.07 -0.35 -1.13
C PRO A 134 17.99 -1.60 -2.01
N GLU A 135 18.71 -1.60 -3.11
CA GLU A 135 18.88 -2.81 -3.91
C GLU A 135 19.47 -3.88 -2.99
N VAL A 136 18.72 -4.95 -2.77
CA VAL A 136 19.27 -6.12 -2.12
C VAL A 136 20.13 -6.79 -3.18
N ASP A 137 21.46 -6.74 -3.00
CA ASP A 137 22.39 -7.51 -3.81
C ASP A 137 21.96 -8.97 -3.73
N THR A 138 21.35 -9.46 -4.80
CA THR A 138 20.90 -10.85 -4.93
C THR A 138 22.06 -11.81 -5.21
N GLU A 139 23.30 -11.37 -5.05
CA GLU A 139 24.48 -12.21 -5.31
C GLU A 139 24.79 -13.26 -4.23
N GLU A 140 24.10 -13.29 -3.09
CA GLU A 140 24.39 -14.27 -2.02
C GLU A 140 23.18 -15.09 -1.54
N THR A 141 22.21 -15.38 -2.39
CA THR A 141 21.20 -16.41 -2.05
C THR A 141 21.15 -17.53 -3.09
N GLU A 142 22.32 -17.93 -3.60
CA GLU A 142 22.45 -19.26 -4.13
C GLU A 142 22.56 -20.27 -2.97
N GLY A 143 21.48 -20.97 -2.74
CA GLY A 143 21.55 -22.22 -2.06
C GLY A 143 21.02 -22.28 -0.64
N TYR A 144 19.73 -22.24 -0.50
CA TYR A 144 19.02 -23.18 0.37
C TYR A 144 17.62 -23.37 -0.23
N GLY A 145 17.42 -24.56 -0.83
CA GLY A 145 16.25 -25.01 -1.55
C GLY A 145 14.90 -24.78 -0.89
N LEU A 146 14.38 -23.60 -1.07
CA LEU A 146 12.95 -23.33 -0.86
C LEU A 146 12.10 -23.67 -2.09
N ALA A 147 12.75 -24.05 -3.20
CA ALA A 147 12.05 -24.53 -4.41
C ALA A 147 11.35 -25.88 -4.18
N ASP A 148 11.79 -26.69 -3.22
CA ASP A 148 11.19 -27.99 -2.90
C ASP A 148 9.99 -27.94 -1.95
N LEU A 149 9.61 -26.75 -1.46
CA LEU A 149 8.47 -26.59 -0.54
C LEU A 149 7.23 -26.02 -1.18
N ILE A 150 7.25 -25.76 -2.48
CA ILE A 150 6.04 -25.38 -3.23
C ILE A 150 5.56 -26.63 -3.97
N PRO A 151 4.44 -27.28 -3.58
CA PRO A 151 3.87 -28.35 -4.37
C PRO A 151 3.44 -27.77 -5.71
N ASN A 152 4.08 -28.22 -6.80
CA ASN A 152 3.67 -27.95 -8.16
C ASN A 152 2.23 -28.45 -8.34
N GLN A 153 1.28 -27.55 -8.44
CA GLN A 153 -0.01 -27.84 -9.04
C GLN A 153 0.13 -27.77 -10.56
N GLU A 154 0.71 -28.77 -11.15
CA GLU A 154 0.44 -29.07 -12.55
C GLU A 154 -0.84 -29.90 -12.60
N SER A 155 -1.91 -29.26 -13.05
CA SER A 155 -3.10 -29.91 -13.52
C SER A 155 -2.82 -30.51 -14.89
N ASP A 156 -2.61 -31.80 -14.98
CA ASP A 156 -2.91 -32.49 -16.21
C ASP A 156 -3.59 -33.84 -15.88
N GLY A 157 -4.79 -33.94 -16.38
CA GLY A 157 -5.63 -35.11 -16.18
C GLY A 157 -5.16 -36.31 -16.97
N LYS A 158 -5.15 -37.45 -16.29
CA LYS A 158 -5.68 -38.75 -16.78
C LYS A 158 -5.54 -39.83 -15.73
N ASP A 159 -6.70 -40.25 -15.30
CA ASP A 159 -7.23 -41.63 -15.20
C ASP A 159 -6.39 -42.74 -14.52
N ASP A 160 -7.13 -43.34 -13.52
CA ASP A 160 -7.03 -44.72 -13.03
C ASP A 160 -5.82 -45.12 -12.14
N THR A 161 -6.03 -45.20 -10.85
CA THR A 161 -6.21 -46.47 -10.09
C THR A 161 -6.23 -46.18 -8.58
N GLU A 162 -7.24 -46.70 -7.89
CA GLU A 162 -7.41 -46.68 -6.45
C GLU A 162 -6.26 -47.43 -5.74
N GLU A 163 -5.56 -46.73 -4.84
CA GLU A 163 -4.90 -47.39 -3.70
C GLU A 163 -5.23 -46.63 -2.41
N LYS A 164 -6.17 -47.20 -1.65
CA LYS A 164 -6.53 -46.76 -0.32
C LYS A 164 -5.40 -47.13 0.66
N ALA A 165 -4.60 -46.20 1.09
CA ALA A 165 -3.71 -46.40 2.23
C ALA A 165 -4.51 -46.30 3.53
N TYR A 166 -4.70 -47.43 4.19
CA TYR A 166 -5.26 -47.49 5.55
C TYR A 166 -4.14 -47.28 6.56
N PHE A 167 -4.21 -46.21 7.36
CA PHE A 167 -3.41 -46.06 8.55
C PHE A 167 -4.07 -46.87 9.68
N THR A 168 -3.41 -47.92 10.13
CA THR A 168 -3.80 -48.69 11.30
C THR A 168 -3.04 -48.13 12.50
N PHE A 169 -3.78 -47.65 13.50
CA PHE A 169 -3.22 -47.30 14.80
C PHE A 169 -3.20 -48.54 15.67
N GLU A 170 -2.02 -49.00 16.10
CA GLU A 170 -1.91 -50.00 17.18
C GLU A 170 -1.82 -49.26 18.53
N PRO A 171 -2.64 -49.65 19.55
CA PRO A 171 -2.52 -49.10 20.88
C PRO A 171 -1.33 -49.69 21.62
N LEU A 172 -0.57 -48.83 22.32
CA LEU A 172 0.50 -49.23 23.19
C LEU A 172 0.01 -50.03 24.40
N PRO A 173 0.70 -51.07 24.83
CA PRO A 173 0.32 -51.87 25.99
C PRO A 173 0.56 -51.09 27.32
N VAL A 174 -0.34 -51.32 28.27
CA VAL A 174 -0.35 -50.78 29.63
C VAL A 174 0.74 -51.45 30.46
#